data_fc05d1423d51e53afb1fb8d750b6b6fd
#
_entry.id   fc05d1423d51e53afb1fb8d750b6b6fd
#
_cell.length_a   1.000
_cell.length_b   1.000
_cell.length_c   1.000
_cell.angle_alpha   90.00
_cell.angle_beta   90.00
_cell.angle_gamma   90.00
#
_symmetry.space_group_name_H-M   'P 1'
#
loop_
_entity.id
_entity.type
_entity.pdbx_description
1 polymer ?
#
loop_
_entity_poly.entity_id
_entity_poly.type
_entity_poly.pdbx_seq_one_letter_code
_entity_poly.pdbx_strand_id
1 'polypeptide(L)'
;MQVHRSHGIALQVPDASLPQLQGYLAQPGRPLKALLNRKKVERLADGRFLYASRPYQLLNFQLQPEVVFRSSWDGDQLTIVFEHCTIHGLGRLQDLVEFQCQAWIRPEQERLMARQISVLNSPRMEQGFVAEAAAHRTGDLALGLVTDRLEKRCRTGLIKGALNWVARHP
;
A
#
# COMPACT_ATOMS: atom_id res chain seq x y z
N MET A 1 -4.20 7.78 20.60
CA MET A 1 -4.60 8.47 19.35
C MET A 1 -4.71 7.46 18.22
N GLN A 2 -5.74 7.56 17.40
CA GLN A 2 -5.90 6.77 16.19
C GLN A 2 -6.30 7.67 15.03
N VAL A 3 -5.61 7.52 13.89
CA VAL A 3 -5.97 8.16 12.63
C VAL A 3 -6.28 7.09 11.60
N HIS A 4 -7.37 7.26 10.90
CA HIS A 4 -7.89 6.30 9.93
C HIS A 4 -8.12 6.97 8.58
N ARG A 5 -7.74 6.32 7.48
CA ARG A 5 -8.00 6.79 6.13
C ARG A 5 -8.42 5.64 5.22
N SER A 6 -9.48 5.86 4.46
CA SER A 6 -9.95 4.95 3.41
C SER A 6 -9.87 5.66 2.06
N HIS A 7 -9.44 4.94 1.04
CA HIS A 7 -9.33 5.45 -0.32
C HIS A 7 -9.67 4.37 -1.34
N GLY A 8 -10.39 4.76 -2.39
CA GLY A 8 -10.76 3.89 -3.50
C GLY A 8 -10.53 4.57 -4.83
N ILE A 9 -10.13 3.80 -5.84
CA ILE A 9 -9.81 4.28 -7.17
C ILE A 9 -10.19 3.24 -8.23
N ALA A 10 -10.74 3.71 -9.36
CA ALA A 10 -10.94 2.92 -10.56
C ALA A 10 -9.79 3.15 -11.54
N LEU A 11 -9.12 2.09 -11.96
CA LEU A 11 -7.98 2.13 -12.88
C LEU A 11 -8.42 1.55 -14.22
N GLN A 12 -8.49 2.39 -15.25
CA GLN A 12 -8.89 1.96 -16.58
C GLN A 12 -7.76 1.18 -17.26
N VAL A 13 -8.10 0.01 -17.79
CA VAL A 13 -7.23 -0.83 -18.62
C VAL A 13 -7.97 -1.14 -19.92
N PRO A 14 -7.93 -0.21 -20.88
CA PRO A 14 -8.71 -0.33 -22.13
C PRO A 14 -8.45 -1.65 -22.86
N ASP A 15 -9.48 -2.20 -23.47
CA ASP A 15 -9.46 -3.44 -24.26
C ASP A 15 -9.08 -4.72 -23.48
N ALA A 16 -8.96 -4.63 -22.15
CA ALA A 16 -8.67 -5.78 -21.30
C ALA A 16 -9.95 -6.54 -20.95
N SER A 17 -9.98 -7.84 -21.23
CA SER A 17 -11.07 -8.70 -20.78
C SER A 17 -10.95 -9.01 -19.27
N LEU A 18 -12.08 -9.35 -18.66
CA LEU A 18 -12.08 -9.80 -17.26
C LEU A 18 -11.15 -11.01 -17.03
N PRO A 19 -11.17 -12.09 -17.86
CA PRO A 19 -10.23 -13.20 -17.69
C PRO A 19 -8.75 -12.80 -17.77
N GLN A 20 -8.40 -11.86 -18.64
CA GLN A 20 -7.02 -11.35 -18.72
C GLN A 20 -6.61 -10.65 -17.44
N LEU A 21 -7.46 -9.80 -16.88
CA LEU A 21 -7.16 -9.09 -15.62
C LEU A 21 -7.17 -10.03 -14.41
N GLN A 22 -8.05 -11.04 -14.39
CA GLN A 22 -7.99 -12.11 -13.39
C GLN A 22 -6.66 -12.86 -13.47
N GLY A 23 -6.21 -13.23 -14.68
CA GLY A 23 -4.91 -13.87 -14.89
C GLY A 23 -3.73 -13.01 -14.42
N TYR A 24 -3.81 -11.70 -14.62
CA TYR A 24 -2.79 -10.76 -14.13
C TYR A 24 -2.68 -10.76 -12.60
N LEU A 25 -3.81 -10.74 -11.91
CA LEU A 25 -3.88 -10.68 -10.45
C LEU A 25 -3.68 -12.05 -9.78
N ALA A 26 -3.88 -13.15 -10.48
CA ALA A 26 -3.82 -14.51 -9.94
C ALA A 26 -2.44 -14.91 -9.40
N GLN A 27 -1.37 -14.23 -9.84
CA GLN A 27 -0.05 -14.36 -9.25
C GLN A 27 0.29 -13.05 -8.53
N PRO A 28 0.14 -12.96 -7.22
CA PRO A 28 0.25 -11.71 -6.46
C PRO A 28 1.57 -10.96 -6.64
N GLY A 29 2.65 -11.66 -6.91
CA GLY A 29 3.95 -11.04 -7.15
C GLY A 29 4.00 -10.12 -8.37
N ARG A 30 3.15 -10.30 -9.38
CA ARG A 30 3.10 -9.43 -10.57
C ARG A 30 2.58 -8.03 -10.25
N PRO A 31 1.35 -7.88 -9.72
CA PRO A 31 0.83 -6.56 -9.39
C PRO A 31 1.63 -5.88 -8.26
N LEU A 32 2.16 -6.64 -7.32
CA LEU A 32 3.00 -6.09 -6.25
C LEU A 32 4.28 -5.47 -6.76
N LYS A 33 4.99 -6.14 -7.65
CA LYS A 33 6.21 -5.61 -8.28
C LYS A 33 5.94 -4.41 -9.19
N ALA A 34 4.75 -4.34 -9.76
CA ALA A 34 4.30 -3.18 -10.54
C ALA A 34 3.89 -2.01 -9.66
N LEU A 35 3.19 -2.28 -8.55
CA LEU A 35 2.73 -1.28 -7.58
C LEU A 35 3.86 -0.71 -6.74
N LEU A 36 4.77 -1.57 -6.30
CA LEU A 36 5.95 -1.22 -5.52
C LEU A 36 7.20 -1.18 -6.41
N ASN A 37 8.31 -0.67 -5.92
CA ASN A 37 9.55 -0.72 -6.67
C ASN A 37 10.05 -2.18 -6.75
N ARG A 38 10.04 -2.76 -7.95
CA ARG A 38 10.42 -4.16 -8.21
C ARG A 38 11.76 -4.58 -7.57
N LYS A 39 12.74 -3.69 -7.58
CA LYS A 39 14.08 -3.96 -7.02
C LYS A 39 14.12 -4.01 -5.50
N LYS A 40 13.04 -3.55 -4.85
CA LYS A 40 12.93 -3.42 -3.40
C LYS A 40 11.91 -4.37 -2.79
N VAL A 41 11.26 -5.19 -3.61
CA VAL A 41 10.33 -6.23 -3.17
C VAL A 41 11.05 -7.56 -3.17
N GLU A 42 11.19 -8.16 -2.01
CA GLU A 42 11.78 -9.47 -1.79
C GLU A 42 10.67 -10.46 -1.42
N ARG A 43 10.65 -11.61 -2.08
CA ARG A 43 9.75 -12.71 -1.74
C ARG A 43 10.35 -13.50 -0.58
N LEU A 44 9.64 -13.57 0.53
CA LEU A 44 10.00 -14.40 1.67
C LEU A 44 9.39 -15.81 1.55
N ALA A 45 9.74 -16.70 2.48
CA ALA A 45 9.04 -17.95 2.66
C ALA A 45 7.57 -17.70 3.00
N ASP A 46 6.71 -18.71 2.82
CA ASP A 46 5.28 -18.72 3.19
C ASP A 46 4.40 -17.67 2.46
N GLY A 47 4.79 -17.24 1.25
CA GLY A 47 3.99 -16.30 0.44
C GLY A 47 3.96 -14.88 0.97
N ARG A 48 4.86 -14.54 1.90
CA ARG A 48 5.07 -13.16 2.37
C ARG A 48 6.06 -12.43 1.50
N PHE A 49 6.01 -11.10 1.57
CA PHE A 49 6.92 -10.20 0.86
C PHE A 49 7.47 -9.17 1.82
N LEU A 50 8.74 -8.83 1.63
CA LEU A 50 9.42 -7.73 2.30
C LEU A 50 9.59 -6.57 1.33
N TYR A 51 9.27 -5.37 1.75
CA TYR A 51 9.47 -4.15 1.00
C TYR A 51 10.09 -3.08 1.88
N ALA A 52 11.23 -2.53 1.45
CA ALA A 52 11.85 -1.35 2.05
C ALA A 52 11.70 -0.16 1.11
N SER A 53 10.99 0.87 1.54
CA SER A 53 10.80 2.07 0.73
C SER A 53 12.08 2.89 0.61
N ARG A 54 12.11 3.84 -0.32
CA ARG A 54 13.11 4.91 -0.28
C ARG A 54 12.83 5.80 0.93
N PRO A 55 13.88 6.37 1.55
CA PRO A 55 13.68 7.41 2.56
C PRO A 55 12.87 8.58 1.97
N TYR A 56 11.99 9.16 2.76
CA TYR A 56 11.28 10.38 2.43
C TYR A 56 11.19 11.33 3.63
N GLN A 57 11.11 12.61 3.32
CA GLN A 57 11.03 13.65 4.33
C GLN A 57 9.58 13.92 4.73
N LEU A 58 9.31 13.85 6.02
CA LEU A 58 8.05 14.30 6.63
C LEU A 58 8.37 15.25 7.78
N LEU A 59 8.05 16.52 7.64
CA LEU A 59 8.45 17.56 8.60
C LEU A 59 9.97 17.52 8.83
N ASN A 60 10.40 17.31 10.08
CA ASN A 60 11.80 17.20 10.47
C ASN A 60 12.34 15.75 10.47
N PHE A 61 11.51 14.79 10.05
CA PHE A 61 11.87 13.38 10.05
C PHE A 61 12.23 12.89 8.65
N GLN A 62 13.29 12.13 8.55
CA GLN A 62 13.60 11.33 7.38
C GLN A 62 13.13 9.90 7.64
N LEU A 63 12.01 9.53 7.03
CA LEU A 63 11.32 8.26 7.28
C LEU A 63 11.63 7.21 6.22
N GLN A 64 11.84 5.99 6.65
CA GLN A 64 12.01 4.84 5.76
C GLN A 64 11.15 3.67 6.25
N PRO A 65 9.94 3.51 5.71
CA PRO A 65 9.11 2.35 5.99
C PRO A 65 9.71 1.05 5.46
N GLU A 66 9.67 0.03 6.30
CA GLU A 66 9.94 -1.35 5.94
C GLU A 66 8.72 -2.19 6.31
N VAL A 67 8.20 -2.94 5.36
CA VAL A 67 6.91 -3.62 5.51
C VAL A 67 7.05 -5.09 5.14
N VAL A 68 6.56 -5.96 6.01
CA VAL A 68 6.27 -7.35 5.69
C VAL A 68 4.78 -7.47 5.44
N PHE A 69 4.41 -7.95 4.28
CA PHE A 69 3.01 -8.10 3.91
C PHE A 69 2.73 -9.47 3.29
N ARG A 70 1.49 -9.90 3.44
CA ARG A 70 0.93 -11.09 2.81
C ARG A 70 0.00 -10.67 1.70
N SER A 71 0.08 -11.38 0.59
CA SER A 71 -0.80 -11.16 -0.55
C SER A 71 -1.42 -12.49 -0.98
N SER A 72 -2.72 -12.46 -1.27
CA SER A 72 -3.48 -13.65 -1.65
C SER A 72 -4.54 -13.32 -2.71
N TRP A 73 -4.71 -14.24 -3.65
CA TRP A 73 -5.76 -14.21 -4.66
C TRP A 73 -6.80 -15.29 -4.33
N ASP A 74 -8.07 -14.90 -4.25
CA ASP A 74 -9.17 -15.83 -3.90
C ASP A 74 -10.04 -16.26 -5.10
N GLY A 75 -9.66 -15.87 -6.31
CA GLY A 75 -10.43 -16.08 -7.53
C GLY A 75 -11.26 -14.87 -7.97
N ASP A 76 -11.51 -13.93 -7.08
CA ASP A 76 -12.31 -12.73 -7.32
C ASP A 76 -11.54 -11.44 -7.06
N GLN A 77 -10.72 -11.41 -6.02
CA GLN A 77 -9.92 -10.24 -5.67
C GLN A 77 -8.54 -10.61 -5.10
N LEU A 78 -7.61 -9.70 -5.30
CA LEU A 78 -6.31 -9.71 -4.65
C LEU A 78 -6.40 -8.93 -3.34
N THR A 79 -6.02 -9.57 -2.23
CA THR A 79 -5.95 -8.95 -0.90
C THR A 79 -4.50 -8.80 -0.49
N ILE A 80 -4.13 -7.63 0.02
CA ILE A 80 -2.79 -7.30 0.52
C ILE A 80 -2.95 -6.82 1.95
N VAL A 81 -2.29 -7.50 2.90
CA VAL A 81 -2.34 -7.17 4.34
C VAL A 81 -0.94 -6.94 4.86
N PHE A 82 -0.72 -5.80 5.49
CA PHE A 82 0.50 -5.52 6.23
C PHE A 82 0.48 -6.31 7.54
N GLU A 83 1.38 -7.26 7.67
CA GLU A 83 1.54 -8.05 8.90
C GLU A 83 2.46 -7.34 9.89
N HIS A 84 3.47 -6.65 9.37
CA HIS A 84 4.44 -5.92 10.17
C HIS A 84 4.93 -4.70 9.39
N CYS A 85 4.97 -3.55 10.05
CA CYS A 85 5.51 -2.31 9.49
C CYS A 85 6.42 -1.64 10.51
N THR A 86 7.68 -1.44 10.12
CA THR A 86 8.65 -0.66 10.88
C THR A 86 8.93 0.63 10.14
N ILE A 87 8.76 1.76 10.82
CA ILE A 87 9.07 3.08 10.24
C ILE A 87 10.37 3.56 10.84
N HIS A 88 11.48 3.35 10.13
CA HIS A 88 12.78 3.85 10.56
C HIS A 88 12.83 5.37 10.45
N GLY A 89 13.56 6.02 11.36
CA GLY A 89 13.74 7.47 11.37
C GLY A 89 12.83 8.26 12.30
N LEU A 90 11.95 7.58 13.03
CA LEU A 90 11.08 8.21 14.04
C LEU A 90 11.80 8.46 15.39
N GLY A 91 13.04 7.97 15.58
CA GLY A 91 13.76 8.09 16.82
C GLY A 91 12.99 7.49 18.00
N ARG A 92 12.77 8.27 19.05
CA ARG A 92 12.05 7.83 20.26
C ARG A 92 10.55 7.54 20.02
N LEU A 93 10.01 8.01 18.91
CA LEU A 93 8.60 7.80 18.56
C LEU A 93 8.37 6.45 17.84
N GLN A 94 9.43 5.75 17.46
CA GLN A 94 9.33 4.51 16.67
C GLN A 94 8.50 3.43 17.38
N ASP A 95 8.70 3.28 18.70
CA ASP A 95 7.98 2.29 19.51
C ASP A 95 6.59 2.77 19.97
N LEU A 96 6.25 4.02 19.66
CA LEU A 96 4.97 4.64 20.05
C LEU A 96 3.96 4.67 18.90
N VAL A 97 4.39 4.37 17.68
CA VAL A 97 3.56 4.48 16.47
C VAL A 97 3.44 3.12 15.79
N GLU A 98 2.23 2.71 15.56
CA GLU A 98 1.88 1.48 14.86
C GLU A 98 1.10 1.82 13.59
N PHE A 99 1.57 1.31 12.44
CA PHE A 99 0.92 1.51 11.15
C PHE A 99 0.36 0.19 10.63
N GLN A 100 -0.90 0.22 10.24
CA GLN A 100 -1.59 -0.91 9.62
C GLN A 100 -2.17 -0.49 8.27
N CYS A 101 -2.12 -1.38 7.30
CA CYS A 101 -2.72 -1.16 5.99
C CYS A 101 -3.27 -2.46 5.43
N GLN A 102 -4.44 -2.34 4.80
CA GLN A 102 -5.03 -3.41 4.02
C GLN A 102 -5.53 -2.84 2.70
N ALA A 103 -5.28 -3.55 1.63
CA ALA A 103 -5.68 -3.16 0.29
C ALA A 103 -6.32 -4.33 -0.47
N TRP A 104 -7.21 -4.00 -1.39
CA TRP A 104 -7.89 -4.95 -2.28
C TRP A 104 -7.83 -4.45 -3.70
N ILE A 105 -7.62 -5.36 -4.64
CA ILE A 105 -7.72 -5.09 -6.07
C ILE A 105 -8.66 -6.12 -6.68
N ARG A 106 -9.77 -5.65 -7.23
CA ARG A 106 -10.75 -6.49 -7.92
C ARG A 106 -10.76 -6.17 -9.41
N PRO A 107 -10.64 -7.18 -10.29
CA PRO A 107 -10.75 -6.97 -11.71
C PRO A 107 -12.22 -6.85 -12.13
N GLU A 108 -12.47 -5.99 -13.08
CA GLU A 108 -13.71 -5.88 -13.84
C GLU A 108 -13.37 -5.79 -15.33
N GLN A 109 -14.39 -5.77 -16.19
CA GLN A 109 -14.16 -5.55 -17.62
C GLN A 109 -13.49 -4.18 -17.83
N GLU A 110 -12.32 -4.19 -18.48
CA GLU A 110 -11.54 -3.00 -18.84
C GLU A 110 -11.10 -2.11 -17.64
N ARG A 111 -11.13 -2.62 -16.40
CA ARG A 111 -10.67 -1.86 -15.24
C ARG A 111 -10.27 -2.71 -14.04
N LEU A 112 -9.48 -2.11 -13.19
CA LEU A 112 -9.15 -2.62 -11.86
C LEU A 112 -9.73 -1.68 -10.82
N MET A 113 -10.50 -2.21 -9.88
CA MET A 113 -11.00 -1.47 -8.72
C MET A 113 -10.05 -1.69 -7.56
N ALA A 114 -9.36 -0.64 -7.14
CA ALA A 114 -8.44 -0.68 -6.01
C ALA A 114 -9.02 0.06 -4.82
N ARG A 115 -8.88 -0.51 -3.63
CA ARG A 115 -9.32 0.06 -2.36
C ARG A 115 -8.28 -0.18 -1.29
N GLN A 116 -8.12 0.80 -0.41
CA GLN A 116 -7.19 0.73 0.70
C GLN A 116 -7.81 1.29 1.98
N ILE A 117 -7.44 0.71 3.10
CA ILE A 117 -7.69 1.23 4.45
C ILE A 117 -6.37 1.28 5.18
N SER A 118 -6.01 2.45 5.70
CA SER A 118 -4.80 2.67 6.48
C SER A 118 -5.16 3.20 7.86
N VAL A 119 -4.48 2.69 8.88
CA VAL A 119 -4.65 3.09 10.27
C VAL A 119 -3.29 3.40 10.88
N LEU A 120 -3.18 4.55 11.50
CA LEU A 120 -2.04 4.92 12.32
C LEU A 120 -2.48 4.98 13.78
N ASN A 121 -1.84 4.18 14.60
CA ASN A 121 -2.15 4.03 16.02
C ASN A 121 -1.00 4.56 16.87
N SER A 122 -1.32 5.33 17.89
CA SER A 122 -0.35 5.75 18.92
C SER A 122 -0.99 5.70 20.30
N PRO A 123 -1.00 4.51 20.93
CA PRO A 123 -1.71 4.32 22.19
C PRO A 123 -1.08 5.03 23.39
N ARG A 124 0.18 5.44 23.28
CA ARG A 124 0.94 6.06 24.39
C ARG A 124 1.10 7.58 24.30
N MET A 125 0.48 8.23 23.31
CA MET A 125 0.55 9.71 23.18
C MET A 125 -0.62 10.42 23.87
N GLU A 126 -1.18 9.86 24.91
CA GLU A 126 -2.26 10.47 25.70
C GLU A 126 -1.71 11.45 26.73
N GLN A 127 -1.11 12.56 26.29
CA GLN A 127 -0.70 13.63 27.23
C GLN A 127 -1.02 15.00 26.66
N GLY A 128 -2.22 15.50 27.01
CA GLY A 128 -2.66 16.86 26.78
C GLY A 128 -3.34 17.11 25.43
N PHE A 129 -4.45 17.84 25.49
CA PHE A 129 -5.30 18.15 24.32
C PHE A 129 -4.55 18.81 23.14
N VAL A 130 -3.60 19.68 23.40
CA VAL A 130 -2.83 20.37 22.34
C VAL A 130 -1.83 19.42 21.67
N ALA A 131 -1.17 18.58 22.45
CA ALA A 131 -0.22 17.60 21.93
C ALA A 131 -0.95 16.51 21.13
N GLU A 132 -2.14 16.09 21.56
CA GLU A 132 -2.98 15.13 20.85
C GLU A 132 -3.46 15.69 19.52
N ALA A 133 -3.93 16.95 19.47
CA ALA A 133 -4.36 17.59 18.22
C ALA A 133 -3.21 17.74 17.23
N ALA A 134 -2.00 18.10 17.66
CA ALA A 134 -0.82 18.19 16.81
C ALA A 134 -0.39 16.80 16.30
N ALA A 135 -0.41 15.79 17.15
CA ALA A 135 -0.09 14.41 16.76
C ALA A 135 -1.11 13.85 15.76
N HIS A 136 -2.38 14.14 15.96
CA HIS A 136 -3.44 13.74 15.03
C HIS A 136 -3.25 14.37 13.64
N ARG A 137 -2.93 15.66 13.55
CA ARG A 137 -2.64 16.36 12.29
C ARG A 137 -1.42 15.77 11.58
N THR A 138 -0.36 15.48 12.32
CA THR A 138 0.85 14.85 11.77
C THR A 138 0.55 13.45 11.24
N GLY A 139 -0.22 12.67 11.99
CA GLY A 139 -0.65 11.33 11.56
C GLY A 139 -1.53 11.37 10.31
N ASP A 140 -2.48 12.28 10.23
CA ASP A 140 -3.32 12.47 9.04
C ASP A 140 -2.52 12.91 7.82
N LEU A 141 -1.55 13.81 8.00
CA LEU A 141 -0.62 14.21 6.94
C LEU A 141 0.22 13.01 6.45
N ALA A 142 0.73 12.19 7.36
CA ALA A 142 1.52 11.01 7.02
C ALA A 142 0.69 10.00 6.21
N LEU A 143 -0.55 9.70 6.65
CA LEU A 143 -1.46 8.82 5.92
C LEU A 143 -1.83 9.39 4.54
N GLY A 144 -1.99 10.72 4.43
CA GLY A 144 -2.21 11.41 3.18
C GLY A 144 -1.08 11.17 2.18
N LEU A 145 0.15 11.34 2.60
CA LEU A 145 1.34 11.11 1.75
C LEU A 145 1.45 9.66 1.29
N VAL A 146 1.17 8.70 2.18
CA VAL A 146 1.16 7.26 1.81
C VAL A 146 0.08 6.99 0.78
N THR A 147 -1.13 7.49 0.99
CA THR A 147 -2.26 7.32 0.07
C THR A 147 -1.96 7.90 -1.31
N ASP A 148 -1.49 9.15 -1.38
CA ASP A 148 -1.15 9.81 -2.64
C ASP A 148 -0.05 9.07 -3.41
N ARG A 149 0.94 8.56 -2.69
CA ARG A 149 2.03 7.79 -3.28
C ARG A 149 1.55 6.45 -3.85
N LEU A 150 0.69 5.73 -3.11
CA LEU A 150 0.10 4.49 -3.59
C LEU A 150 -0.82 4.73 -4.79
N GLU A 151 -1.64 5.77 -4.78
CA GLU A 151 -2.46 6.15 -5.91
C GLU A 151 -1.63 6.44 -7.16
N LYS A 152 -0.57 7.23 -7.01
CA LYS A 152 0.35 7.52 -8.13
C LYS A 152 0.98 6.22 -8.67
N ARG A 153 1.38 5.30 -7.82
CA ARG A 153 1.93 4.00 -8.23
C ARG A 153 0.88 3.11 -8.89
N CYS A 154 -0.36 3.13 -8.44
CA CYS A 154 -1.48 2.46 -9.11
C CYS A 154 -1.64 2.98 -10.54
N ARG A 155 -1.69 4.31 -10.72
CA ARG A 155 -1.89 4.92 -12.04
C ARG A 155 -0.71 4.71 -12.98
N THR A 156 0.51 4.69 -12.49
CA THR A 156 1.73 4.58 -13.32
C THR A 156 2.24 3.15 -13.44
N GLY A 157 2.30 2.41 -12.35
CA GLY A 157 2.91 1.08 -12.31
C GLY A 157 1.91 -0.05 -12.57
N LEU A 158 0.81 -0.06 -11.82
CA LEU A 158 -0.17 -1.14 -11.88
C LEU A 158 -0.88 -1.19 -13.24
N ILE A 159 -1.32 -0.04 -13.77
CA ILE A 159 -1.93 0.04 -15.11
C ILE A 159 -0.93 -0.43 -16.18
N LYS A 160 0.30 0.07 -16.14
CA LYS A 160 1.35 -0.33 -17.09
C LYS A 160 1.62 -1.84 -17.02
N GLY A 161 1.69 -2.41 -15.84
CA GLY A 161 1.88 -3.84 -15.64
C GLY A 161 0.72 -4.65 -16.22
N ALA A 162 -0.52 -4.21 -15.99
CA ALA A 162 -1.72 -4.85 -16.54
C ALA A 162 -1.76 -4.78 -18.07
N LEU A 163 -1.49 -3.61 -18.66
CA LEU A 163 -1.43 -3.45 -20.12
C LEU A 163 -0.36 -4.34 -20.77
N ASN A 164 0.82 -4.42 -20.17
CA ASN A 164 1.90 -5.29 -20.65
C ASN A 164 1.51 -6.78 -20.56
N TRP A 165 0.79 -7.16 -19.53
CA TRP A 165 0.27 -8.53 -19.38
C TRP A 165 -0.76 -8.85 -20.45
N VAL A 166 -1.74 -7.98 -20.64
CA VAL A 166 -2.81 -8.14 -21.65
C VAL A 166 -2.21 -8.27 -23.06
N ALA A 167 -1.22 -7.45 -23.41
CA ALA A 167 -0.55 -7.49 -24.70
C ALA A 167 0.16 -8.82 -24.97
N ARG A 168 0.59 -9.53 -23.93
CA ARG A 168 1.27 -10.84 -24.03
C ARG A 168 0.35 -12.05 -23.91
N HIS A 169 -0.90 -11.82 -23.54
CA HIS A 169 -1.91 -12.87 -23.29
C HIS A 169 -3.23 -12.50 -23.98
N PRO A 170 -3.22 -12.44 -25.33
CA PRO A 170 -4.41 -12.08 -26.12
C PRO A 170 -5.55 -13.10 -25.98
#